data_bf309f0d163bd11298cd5f90d553d28c
#
_entry.id   bf309f0d163bd11298cd5f90d553d28c
#
_cell.length_a   1.000
_cell.length_b   1.000
_cell.length_c   1.000
_cell.angle_alpha   90.00
_cell.angle_beta   90.00
_cell.angle_gamma   90.00
#
_symmetry.space_group_name_H-M   'P 1'
#
loop_
_entity.id
_entity.type
_entity.pdbx_description
1 polymer ?
#
loop_
_entity_poly.entity_id
_entity_poly.type
_entity_poly.pdbx_seq_one_letter_code
_entity_poly.pdbx_strand_id
1 'polypeptide(L)'
;METKRTLVEKRILFSLIYRHSYYCSKTRIKIDRGSMMSRSPEDWIGKKESCRDRLDPSHAGRIAAMLDRPLSQEGDVLEPLWHWAFFQIPVPPSETGPDGHIAPGGFLPKSEGNTRMWAGGRVQFHQPLIIGQPAQRESRIKAVNEKNGRSGKLLFVTVEHEYRQNGELCLSEEQDIVYKAPAAPRLSLDKPVAEAQWSQTVKPSPLLLFRYSAVTFNGHRIHYDHPYTTREEGYLDLVVHGPLIATLMVQAFVDSNPDLRPVRLSYRGLRPLTVNKSFRVEGRLADEGKALLWAANEDGPGHEAELEFEEKR
;
A
#
# COMPACT_ATOMS: atom_id res chain seq x y z
N MET A 1 29.07 50.22 2.25
CA MET A 1 28.53 49.65 1.01
C MET A 1 28.98 48.19 0.85
N GLU A 2 28.90 47.36 1.90
CA GLU A 2 29.52 46.01 1.92
C GLU A 2 28.58 44.90 2.42
N THR A 3 27.29 45.14 2.47
CA THR A 3 26.32 44.21 3.10
C THR A 3 25.32 43.55 2.16
N LYS A 4 25.40 43.77 0.85
CA LYS A 4 24.47 43.17 -0.12
C LYS A 4 25.06 42.04 -0.98
N ARG A 5 26.38 41.87 -1.01
CA ARG A 5 27.03 40.79 -1.84
C ARG A 5 27.05 39.43 -1.13
N THR A 6 27.07 39.37 0.19
CA THR A 6 27.16 38.13 0.97
C THR A 6 25.86 37.32 1.04
N LEU A 7 24.70 37.92 0.80
CA LEU A 7 23.41 37.19 0.84
C LEU A 7 23.07 36.46 -0.47
N VAL A 8 23.60 36.93 -1.58
CA VAL A 8 23.34 36.29 -2.89
C VAL A 8 24.25 35.07 -3.09
N GLU A 9 25.50 35.15 -2.64
CA GLU A 9 26.42 34.00 -2.71
C GLU A 9 26.04 32.87 -1.76
N LYS A 10 25.51 33.17 -0.57
CA LYS A 10 24.97 32.15 0.36
C LYS A 10 23.71 31.48 -0.19
N ARG A 11 22.89 32.18 -0.99
CA ARG A 11 21.72 31.55 -1.67
C ARG A 11 22.10 30.63 -2.82
N ILE A 12 23.20 30.91 -3.50
CA ILE A 12 23.69 30.07 -4.60
C ILE A 12 24.41 28.84 -4.06
N LEU A 13 25.14 28.95 -2.94
CA LEU A 13 25.80 27.78 -2.31
C LEU A 13 24.79 26.84 -1.65
N PHE A 14 23.69 27.33 -1.06
CA PHE A 14 22.62 26.51 -0.54
C PHE A 14 21.83 25.78 -1.64
N SER A 15 21.78 26.33 -2.86
CA SER A 15 21.13 25.70 -4.00
C SER A 15 21.94 24.57 -4.62
N LEU A 16 23.25 24.53 -4.44
CA LEU A 16 24.15 23.52 -5.01
C LEU A 16 24.36 22.30 -4.11
N ILE A 17 24.16 22.44 -2.80
CA ILE A 17 24.33 21.32 -1.83
C ILE A 17 23.06 20.45 -1.74
N TYR A 18 21.89 20.98 -2.16
CA TYR A 18 20.62 20.26 -2.09
C TYR A 18 20.20 19.56 -3.41
N ARG A 19 21.08 19.44 -4.41
CA ARG A 19 20.79 18.81 -5.71
C ARG A 19 21.09 17.31 -5.78
N HIS A 20 21.28 16.62 -4.67
CA HIS A 20 21.33 15.16 -4.63
C HIS A 20 20.14 14.57 -3.87
N SER A 21 18.98 15.18 -4.02
CA SER A 21 17.73 14.62 -3.55
C SER A 21 17.21 13.61 -4.56
N TYR A 22 16.98 12.42 -4.10
CA TYR A 22 16.35 11.32 -4.81
C TYR A 22 14.93 11.72 -5.27
N TYR A 23 14.83 12.19 -6.50
CA TYR A 23 13.53 12.47 -7.11
C TYR A 23 13.04 11.23 -7.86
N CYS A 24 11.82 10.80 -7.52
CA CYS A 24 11.01 10.01 -8.43
C CYS A 24 10.94 10.78 -9.77
N SER A 25 11.61 10.29 -10.81
CA SER A 25 11.58 10.95 -12.11
C SER A 25 10.20 10.75 -12.71
N LYS A 26 9.30 11.70 -12.48
CA LYS A 26 8.16 11.83 -13.38
C LYS A 26 8.76 12.06 -14.77
N THR A 27 8.72 11.08 -15.64
CA THR A 27 8.75 11.37 -17.08
C THR A 27 7.58 12.32 -17.28
N ARG A 28 7.86 13.62 -17.46
CA ARG A 28 6.83 14.62 -17.76
C ARG A 28 6.18 14.18 -19.05
N ILE A 29 5.14 13.38 -18.95
CA ILE A 29 4.20 13.24 -20.05
C ILE A 29 3.67 14.66 -20.25
N LYS A 30 4.00 15.29 -21.37
CA LYS A 30 3.35 16.53 -21.80
C LYS A 30 1.85 16.23 -21.71
N ILE A 31 1.18 16.81 -20.72
CA ILE A 31 -0.26 16.80 -20.68
C ILE A 31 -0.68 17.62 -21.89
N ASP A 32 -1.02 16.92 -22.95
CA ASP A 32 -1.66 17.53 -24.09
C ASP A 32 -3.03 18.04 -23.60
N ARG A 33 -3.13 19.34 -23.42
CA ARG A 33 -4.36 20.02 -23.02
C ARG A 33 -5.41 20.07 -24.14
N GLY A 34 -5.16 19.36 -25.23
CA GLY A 34 -6.04 19.22 -26.36
C GLY A 34 -6.96 18.02 -26.22
N SER A 35 -8.26 18.27 -26.14
CA SER A 35 -9.37 17.31 -26.18
C SER A 35 -9.65 16.56 -24.86
N MET A 36 -10.63 17.08 -24.09
CA MET A 36 -11.39 16.34 -23.09
C MET A 36 -12.37 15.35 -23.78
N MET A 37 -11.86 14.47 -24.64
CA MET A 37 -12.62 13.27 -25.00
C MET A 37 -12.49 12.28 -23.82
N SER A 38 -13.62 11.72 -23.37
CA SER A 38 -13.62 10.64 -22.38
C SER A 38 -12.77 9.50 -22.94
N ARG A 39 -11.57 9.31 -22.34
CA ARG A 39 -10.71 8.19 -22.71
C ARG A 39 -11.42 6.89 -22.37
N SER A 40 -11.40 5.93 -23.28
CA SER A 40 -11.91 4.61 -22.99
C SER A 40 -11.05 3.92 -21.91
N PRO A 41 -11.59 2.93 -21.18
CA PRO A 41 -10.80 2.17 -20.21
C PRO A 41 -9.51 1.60 -20.81
N GLU A 42 -9.54 1.17 -22.08
CA GLU A 42 -8.41 0.58 -22.81
C GLU A 42 -7.25 1.56 -23.02
N ASP A 43 -7.53 2.85 -23.12
CA ASP A 43 -6.51 3.90 -23.30
C ASP A 43 -5.53 4.03 -22.10
N TRP A 44 -5.89 3.42 -20.99
CA TRP A 44 -5.07 3.42 -19.78
C TRP A 44 -4.12 2.22 -19.71
N ILE A 45 -4.40 1.13 -20.43
CA ILE A 45 -3.58 -0.08 -20.43
C ILE A 45 -2.20 0.22 -21.00
N GLY A 46 -1.17 -0.29 -20.33
CA GLY A 46 0.23 -0.09 -20.72
C GLY A 46 0.85 1.22 -20.22
N LYS A 47 0.08 2.12 -19.58
CA LYS A 47 0.63 3.34 -18.98
C LYS A 47 1.62 2.99 -17.89
N LYS A 48 2.78 3.66 -17.88
CA LYS A 48 3.89 3.38 -16.97
C LYS A 48 4.26 4.58 -16.11
N GLU A 49 4.78 4.28 -14.93
CA GLU A 49 5.52 5.22 -14.09
C GLU A 49 6.68 4.49 -13.41
N SER A 50 7.69 5.21 -12.99
CA SER A 50 8.82 4.65 -12.24
C SER A 50 9.17 5.52 -11.05
N CYS A 51 9.64 4.89 -10.00
CA CYS A 51 10.11 5.53 -8.78
C CYS A 51 11.38 4.87 -8.29
N ARG A 52 12.31 5.66 -7.72
CA ARG A 52 13.52 5.17 -7.07
C ARG A 52 13.48 5.50 -5.61
N ASP A 53 14.00 4.59 -4.81
CA ASP A 53 14.14 4.76 -3.36
C ASP A 53 15.48 4.16 -2.92
N ARG A 54 15.97 4.55 -1.75
CA ARG A 54 17.20 3.99 -1.18
C ARG A 54 16.91 2.96 -0.10
N LEU A 55 15.66 2.73 0.25
CA LEU A 55 15.22 1.93 1.39
C LEU A 55 15.89 2.41 2.70
N ASP A 56 15.71 3.72 2.99
CA ASP A 56 16.36 4.41 4.10
C ASP A 56 16.22 3.66 5.44
N PRO A 57 17.34 3.35 6.14
CA PRO A 57 17.32 2.58 7.40
C PRO A 57 16.50 3.27 8.50
N SER A 58 16.50 4.61 8.55
CA SER A 58 15.73 5.33 9.56
C SER A 58 14.23 5.27 9.28
N HIS A 59 13.84 5.14 8.00
CA HIS A 59 12.45 4.91 7.63
C HIS A 59 12.01 3.47 7.96
N ALA A 60 12.85 2.46 7.65
CA ALA A 60 12.63 1.08 8.08
C ALA A 60 12.51 0.97 9.60
N GLY A 61 13.36 1.67 10.35
CA GLY A 61 13.29 1.77 11.80
C GLY A 61 11.98 2.36 12.33
N ARG A 62 11.37 3.33 11.62
CA ARG A 62 10.04 3.85 11.99
C ARG A 62 8.94 2.82 11.78
N ILE A 63 9.04 2.00 10.73
CA ILE A 63 8.09 0.91 10.47
C ILE A 63 8.24 -0.15 11.57
N ALA A 64 9.47 -0.56 11.89
CA ALA A 64 9.75 -1.49 12.96
C ALA A 64 9.18 -1.01 14.29
N ALA A 65 9.47 0.23 14.69
CA ALA A 65 8.97 0.81 15.93
C ALA A 65 7.42 0.95 15.97
N MET A 66 6.78 1.19 14.81
CA MET A 66 5.32 1.24 14.71
C MET A 66 4.69 -0.14 14.94
N LEU A 67 5.36 -1.21 14.49
CA LEU A 67 4.89 -2.59 14.57
C LEU A 67 5.44 -3.34 15.80
N ASP A 68 6.10 -2.62 16.71
CA ASP A 68 6.73 -3.18 17.92
C ASP A 68 7.74 -4.31 17.60
N ARG A 69 8.59 -4.04 16.58
CA ARG A 69 9.61 -4.96 16.09
C ARG A 69 11.02 -4.46 16.42
N PRO A 70 12.03 -5.36 16.46
CA PRO A 70 13.42 -4.96 16.52
C PRO A 70 13.77 -3.96 15.40
N LEU A 71 14.59 -2.97 15.72
CA LEU A 71 14.98 -1.96 14.75
C LEU A 71 15.85 -2.58 13.66
N SER A 72 15.46 -2.34 12.42
CA SER A 72 16.23 -2.73 11.24
C SER A 72 17.41 -1.80 11.01
N GLN A 73 18.49 -2.33 10.47
CA GLN A 73 19.74 -1.63 10.19
C GLN A 73 20.08 -1.67 8.69
N GLU A 74 21.04 -0.86 8.29
CA GLU A 74 21.59 -0.93 6.94
C GLU A 74 22.23 -2.31 6.69
N GLY A 75 21.90 -2.93 5.56
CA GLY A 75 22.34 -4.28 5.21
C GLY A 75 21.35 -5.39 5.59
N ASP A 76 20.38 -5.10 6.47
CA ASP A 76 19.33 -6.08 6.79
C ASP A 76 18.40 -6.30 5.61
N VAL A 77 17.76 -7.47 5.59
CA VAL A 77 16.66 -7.77 4.65
C VAL A 77 15.42 -6.96 5.05
N LEU A 78 14.82 -6.30 4.06
CA LEU A 78 13.53 -5.64 4.28
C LEU A 78 12.45 -6.70 4.50
N GLU A 79 11.72 -6.59 5.60
CA GLU A 79 10.65 -7.51 5.95
C GLU A 79 9.55 -7.58 4.86
N PRO A 80 8.89 -8.72 4.67
CA PRO A 80 7.83 -8.88 3.69
C PRO A 80 6.75 -7.81 3.83
N LEU A 81 6.33 -7.24 2.68
CA LEU A 81 5.31 -6.19 2.54
C LEU A 81 5.70 -4.80 3.07
N TRP A 82 6.85 -4.62 3.73
CA TRP A 82 7.30 -3.29 4.13
C TRP A 82 7.66 -2.39 2.94
N HIS A 83 7.89 -2.95 1.77
CA HIS A 83 8.11 -2.19 0.54
C HIS A 83 6.96 -1.23 0.21
N TRP A 84 5.74 -1.46 0.72
CA TRP A 84 4.61 -0.54 0.57
C TRP A 84 4.81 0.81 1.27
N ALA A 85 5.71 0.90 2.23
CA ALA A 85 6.08 2.16 2.89
C ALA A 85 7.20 2.92 2.16
N PHE A 86 7.76 2.34 1.11
CA PHE A 86 8.80 2.94 0.27
C PHE A 86 8.26 3.29 -1.11
N PHE A 87 9.11 3.89 -1.96
CA PHE A 87 8.76 4.27 -3.33
C PHE A 87 7.57 5.24 -3.41
N GLN A 88 7.42 6.10 -2.40
CA GLN A 88 6.34 7.05 -2.34
C GLN A 88 6.52 8.16 -3.37
N ILE A 89 5.43 8.53 -4.05
CA ILE A 89 5.39 9.65 -4.98
C ILE A 89 4.75 10.83 -4.25
N PRO A 90 5.56 11.80 -3.77
CA PRO A 90 5.01 12.94 -3.06
C PRO A 90 4.21 13.81 -4.01
N VAL A 91 3.01 14.19 -3.60
CA VAL A 91 2.17 15.16 -4.30
C VAL A 91 1.77 16.28 -3.34
N PRO A 92 1.68 17.53 -3.83
CA PRO A 92 1.22 18.63 -2.99
C PRO A 92 -0.28 18.48 -2.67
N PRO A 93 -0.79 19.09 -1.60
CA PRO A 93 -2.22 19.06 -1.24
C PRO A 93 -3.15 19.51 -2.36
N SER A 94 -2.68 20.41 -3.25
CA SER A 94 -3.44 20.87 -4.42
C SER A 94 -3.67 19.80 -5.50
N GLU A 95 -2.95 18.68 -5.42
CA GLU A 95 -3.09 17.52 -6.31
C GLU A 95 -3.81 16.34 -5.62
N THR A 96 -4.42 16.57 -4.45
CA THR A 96 -5.23 15.55 -3.75
C THR A 96 -6.72 15.78 -3.96
N GLY A 97 -7.50 14.71 -3.94
CA GLY A 97 -8.96 14.74 -3.92
C GLY A 97 -9.54 15.03 -2.53
N PRO A 98 -10.86 15.20 -2.42
CA PRO A 98 -11.53 15.49 -1.15
C PRO A 98 -11.42 14.33 -0.14
N ASP A 99 -11.17 13.13 -0.60
CA ASP A 99 -10.92 11.93 0.20
C ASP A 99 -9.47 11.82 0.72
N GLY A 100 -8.58 12.73 0.29
CA GLY A 100 -7.17 12.76 0.65
C GLY A 100 -6.25 11.89 -0.23
N HIS A 101 -6.79 11.15 -1.17
CA HIS A 101 -5.97 10.45 -2.17
C HIS A 101 -5.44 11.41 -3.25
N ILE A 102 -4.39 10.97 -3.95
CA ILE A 102 -3.95 11.63 -5.18
C ILE A 102 -5.12 11.76 -6.14
N ALA A 103 -5.39 12.97 -6.64
CA ALA A 103 -6.50 13.23 -7.53
C ALA A 103 -6.42 12.33 -8.78
N PRO A 104 -7.53 11.74 -9.20
CA PRO A 104 -7.56 10.81 -10.32
C PRO A 104 -7.25 11.52 -11.65
N GLY A 105 -6.75 10.74 -12.63
CA GLY A 105 -6.41 11.23 -13.98
C GLY A 105 -4.91 11.45 -14.22
N GLY A 106 -4.08 11.25 -13.20
CA GLY A 106 -2.64 11.10 -13.33
C GLY A 106 -2.26 9.73 -13.89
N PHE A 107 -1.67 8.86 -13.07
CA PHE A 107 -1.34 7.49 -13.45
C PHE A 107 -2.60 6.62 -13.56
N LEU A 108 -3.50 6.68 -12.59
CA LEU A 108 -4.75 5.91 -12.57
C LEU A 108 -5.90 6.60 -13.32
N PRO A 109 -6.86 5.84 -13.85
CA PRO A 109 -8.04 6.37 -14.51
C PRO A 109 -8.84 7.34 -13.63
N LYS A 110 -9.52 8.29 -14.29
CA LYS A 110 -10.58 9.04 -13.64
C LYS A 110 -11.82 8.16 -13.51
N SER A 111 -12.46 8.22 -12.36
CA SER A 111 -13.76 7.59 -12.14
C SER A 111 -14.60 8.56 -11.31
N GLU A 112 -15.27 9.50 -12.01
CA GLU A 112 -16.02 10.58 -11.38
C GLU A 112 -17.17 10.02 -10.55
N GLY A 113 -17.35 10.55 -9.33
CA GLY A 113 -18.42 10.15 -8.42
C GLY A 113 -18.26 8.77 -7.79
N ASN A 114 -17.16 8.06 -8.05
CA ASN A 114 -16.90 6.74 -7.48
C ASN A 114 -15.85 6.77 -6.38
N THR A 115 -16.06 5.96 -5.34
CA THR A 115 -15.04 5.67 -4.30
C THR A 115 -14.00 4.70 -4.83
N ARG A 116 -12.72 4.97 -4.51
CA ARG A 116 -11.61 4.09 -4.82
C ARG A 116 -11.31 3.17 -3.64
N MET A 117 -11.23 1.88 -3.89
CA MET A 117 -10.88 0.87 -2.90
C MET A 117 -9.71 0.02 -3.36
N TRP A 118 -8.82 -0.33 -2.44
CA TRP A 118 -7.83 -1.37 -2.63
C TRP A 118 -8.48 -2.71 -2.29
N ALA A 119 -8.74 -3.55 -3.31
CA ALA A 119 -9.52 -4.77 -3.14
C ALA A 119 -8.66 -5.96 -2.73
N GLY A 120 -7.40 -5.99 -3.14
CA GLY A 120 -6.46 -7.07 -2.89
C GLY A 120 -5.31 -7.04 -3.88
N GLY A 121 -4.57 -8.14 -3.96
CA GLY A 121 -3.46 -8.27 -4.88
C GLY A 121 -2.69 -9.56 -4.71
N ARG A 122 -1.58 -9.64 -5.42
CA ARG A 122 -0.66 -10.78 -5.45
C ARG A 122 0.76 -10.24 -5.40
N VAL A 123 1.58 -10.80 -4.54
CA VAL A 123 3.02 -10.47 -4.42
C VAL A 123 3.82 -11.75 -4.61
N GLN A 124 4.85 -11.71 -5.44
CA GLN A 124 5.82 -12.76 -5.59
C GLN A 124 7.19 -12.26 -5.12
N PHE A 125 7.79 -12.99 -4.20
CA PHE A 125 9.09 -12.69 -3.61
C PHE A 125 10.16 -13.51 -4.34
N HIS A 126 11.02 -12.85 -5.14
CA HIS A 126 12.08 -13.50 -5.93
C HIS A 126 13.41 -13.46 -5.19
N GLN A 127 13.83 -12.26 -4.75
CA GLN A 127 15.04 -12.00 -4.02
C GLN A 127 14.77 -11.01 -2.90
N PRO A 128 15.51 -11.02 -1.81
CA PRO A 128 15.34 -10.04 -0.73
C PRO A 128 15.68 -8.63 -1.22
N LEU A 129 14.91 -7.65 -0.76
CA LEU A 129 15.30 -6.24 -0.81
C LEU A 129 16.18 -5.92 0.40
N ILE A 130 17.29 -5.23 0.18
CA ILE A 130 18.27 -4.90 1.23
C ILE A 130 18.15 -3.43 1.62
N ILE A 131 17.98 -3.19 2.92
CA ILE A 131 17.88 -1.86 3.52
C ILE A 131 19.17 -1.08 3.29
N GLY A 132 19.05 0.21 2.96
CA GLY A 132 20.17 1.11 2.70
C GLY A 132 20.64 1.11 1.25
N GLN A 133 20.22 0.17 0.42
CA GLN A 133 20.63 0.08 -0.98
C GLN A 133 19.60 0.73 -1.92
N PRO A 134 20.06 1.35 -3.03
CA PRO A 134 19.17 1.88 -4.05
C PRO A 134 18.29 0.78 -4.68
N ALA A 135 17.03 1.08 -4.84
CA ALA A 135 16.07 0.21 -5.51
C ALA A 135 15.18 1.03 -6.45
N GLN A 136 14.55 0.36 -7.41
CA GLN A 136 13.64 0.97 -8.38
C GLN A 136 12.34 0.19 -8.40
N ARG A 137 11.21 0.91 -8.45
CA ARG A 137 9.90 0.37 -8.79
C ARG A 137 9.50 0.84 -10.17
N GLU A 138 9.12 -0.09 -11.04
CA GLU A 138 8.40 0.19 -12.28
C GLU A 138 6.95 -0.26 -12.11
N SER A 139 6.02 0.61 -12.48
CA SER A 139 4.58 0.36 -12.38
C SER A 139 3.96 0.45 -13.77
N ARG A 140 3.03 -0.47 -14.07
CA ARG A 140 2.30 -0.49 -15.34
C ARG A 140 0.84 -0.81 -15.09
N ILE A 141 -0.08 -0.11 -15.72
CA ILE A 141 -1.47 -0.53 -15.76
C ILE A 141 -1.56 -1.76 -16.65
N LYS A 142 -1.83 -2.92 -16.04
CA LYS A 142 -1.90 -4.21 -16.71
C LYS A 142 -3.25 -4.46 -17.36
N ALA A 143 -4.33 -4.10 -16.66
CA ALA A 143 -5.68 -4.30 -17.11
C ALA A 143 -6.64 -3.24 -16.56
N VAL A 144 -7.64 -2.91 -17.34
CA VAL A 144 -8.78 -2.07 -16.93
C VAL A 144 -10.05 -2.77 -17.41
N ASN A 145 -10.92 -3.18 -16.48
CA ASN A 145 -12.11 -3.97 -16.77
C ASN A 145 -13.33 -3.35 -16.12
N GLU A 146 -14.38 -3.12 -16.91
CA GLU A 146 -15.70 -2.78 -16.38
C GLU A 146 -16.49 -4.05 -16.12
N LYS A 147 -17.17 -4.10 -14.98
CA LYS A 147 -18.11 -5.17 -14.63
C LYS A 147 -19.41 -4.56 -14.10
N ASN A 148 -20.51 -5.15 -14.46
CA ASN A 148 -21.82 -4.83 -13.88
C ASN A 148 -22.03 -5.74 -12.66
N GLY A 149 -21.92 -5.18 -11.46
CA GLY A 149 -22.23 -5.86 -10.20
C GLY A 149 -23.66 -5.60 -9.73
N ARG A 150 -24.05 -6.23 -8.63
CA ARG A 150 -25.36 -6.00 -8.00
C ARG A 150 -25.57 -4.54 -7.56
N SER A 151 -24.50 -3.82 -7.26
CA SER A 151 -24.50 -2.43 -6.79
C SER A 151 -24.18 -1.41 -7.91
N GLY A 152 -24.25 -1.79 -9.19
CA GLY A 152 -23.95 -0.92 -10.31
C GLY A 152 -22.64 -1.24 -11.01
N LYS A 153 -22.16 -0.30 -11.83
CA LYS A 153 -20.89 -0.43 -12.56
C LYS A 153 -19.69 -0.42 -11.60
N LEU A 154 -18.80 -1.36 -11.80
CA LEU A 154 -17.50 -1.46 -11.12
C LEU A 154 -16.41 -1.31 -12.17
N LEU A 155 -15.41 -0.48 -11.90
CA LEU A 155 -14.19 -0.39 -12.72
C LEU A 155 -13.05 -1.03 -11.93
N PHE A 156 -12.51 -2.12 -12.47
CA PHE A 156 -11.33 -2.79 -11.93
C PHE A 156 -10.09 -2.33 -12.68
N VAL A 157 -9.08 -1.91 -11.94
CA VAL A 157 -7.78 -1.56 -12.49
C VAL A 157 -6.73 -2.44 -11.80
N THR A 158 -6.06 -3.28 -12.59
CA THR A 158 -4.92 -4.06 -12.12
C THR A 158 -3.65 -3.32 -12.48
N VAL A 159 -2.88 -2.95 -11.46
CA VAL A 159 -1.56 -2.34 -11.60
C VAL A 159 -0.51 -3.40 -11.29
N GLU A 160 0.43 -3.58 -12.20
CA GLU A 160 1.61 -4.42 -12.02
C GLU A 160 2.79 -3.56 -11.60
N HIS A 161 3.55 -4.02 -10.60
CA HIS A 161 4.77 -3.40 -10.11
C HIS A 161 5.92 -4.40 -10.14
N GLU A 162 7.06 -3.96 -10.62
CA GLU A 162 8.33 -4.67 -10.50
C GLU A 162 9.29 -3.86 -9.63
N TYR A 163 9.87 -4.50 -8.63
CA TYR A 163 10.85 -3.90 -7.73
C TYR A 163 12.20 -4.54 -7.99
N ARG A 164 13.18 -3.71 -8.32
CA ARG A 164 14.53 -4.15 -8.67
C ARG A 164 15.58 -3.50 -7.78
N GLN A 165 16.61 -4.27 -7.46
CA GLN A 165 17.78 -3.79 -6.75
C GLN A 165 19.01 -4.36 -7.45
N ASN A 166 20.01 -3.52 -7.74
CA ASN A 166 21.22 -3.91 -8.51
C ASN A 166 20.92 -4.58 -9.87
N GLY A 167 19.79 -4.24 -10.50
CA GLY A 167 19.35 -4.83 -11.76
C GLY A 167 18.51 -6.12 -11.60
N GLU A 168 18.60 -6.79 -10.46
CA GLU A 168 17.86 -8.03 -10.18
C GLU A 168 16.41 -7.76 -9.78
N LEU A 169 15.50 -8.60 -10.23
CA LEU A 169 14.08 -8.56 -9.83
C LEU A 169 13.94 -9.13 -8.42
N CYS A 170 13.55 -8.28 -7.48
CA CYS A 170 13.36 -8.68 -6.08
C CYS A 170 11.90 -9.04 -5.79
N LEU A 171 10.95 -8.23 -6.24
CA LEU A 171 9.52 -8.47 -6.06
C LEU A 171 8.79 -8.19 -7.38
N SER A 172 7.72 -8.94 -7.64
CA SER A 172 6.67 -8.56 -8.59
C SER A 172 5.33 -8.56 -7.87
N GLU A 173 4.51 -7.58 -8.17
CA GLU A 173 3.24 -7.37 -7.48
C GLU A 173 2.15 -6.98 -8.47
N GLU A 174 0.94 -7.46 -8.24
CA GLU A 174 -0.27 -6.97 -8.88
C GLU A 174 -1.22 -6.43 -7.81
N GLN A 175 -1.64 -5.19 -7.94
CA GLN A 175 -2.63 -4.55 -7.08
C GLN A 175 -3.94 -4.39 -7.82
N ASP A 176 -5.04 -4.85 -7.21
CA ASP A 176 -6.38 -4.70 -7.74
C ASP A 176 -7.08 -3.51 -7.05
N ILE A 177 -7.28 -2.46 -7.82
CA ILE A 177 -7.99 -1.25 -7.41
C ILE A 177 -9.40 -1.32 -8.00
N VAL A 178 -10.41 -1.04 -7.16
CA VAL A 178 -11.81 -1.03 -7.59
C VAL A 178 -12.41 0.35 -7.37
N TYR A 179 -13.03 0.85 -8.41
CA TYR A 179 -13.88 2.03 -8.33
C TYR A 179 -15.33 1.59 -8.36
N LYS A 180 -16.13 2.06 -7.41
CA LYS A 180 -17.54 1.77 -7.28
C LYS A 180 -18.33 2.99 -6.85
N ALA A 181 -19.61 3.03 -7.17
CA ALA A 181 -20.50 4.03 -6.60
C ALA A 181 -20.46 3.99 -5.07
N PRO A 182 -20.54 5.15 -4.38
CA PRO A 182 -20.67 5.21 -2.94
C PRO A 182 -21.82 4.31 -2.47
N ALA A 183 -21.53 3.47 -1.48
CA ALA A 183 -22.50 2.56 -0.89
C ALA A 183 -22.14 2.32 0.57
N ALA A 184 -23.14 2.07 1.40
CA ALA A 184 -22.91 1.74 2.80
C ALA A 184 -21.90 0.57 2.94
N PRO A 185 -20.93 0.66 3.85
CA PRO A 185 -19.95 -0.39 4.03
C PRO A 185 -20.61 -1.66 4.57
N ARG A 186 -20.09 -2.80 4.14
CA ARG A 186 -20.50 -4.09 4.69
C ARG A 186 -19.84 -4.27 6.06
N LEU A 187 -20.63 -4.25 7.13
CA LEU A 187 -20.11 -4.24 8.50
C LEU A 187 -19.88 -5.64 9.09
N SER A 188 -20.58 -6.66 8.59
CA SER A 188 -20.45 -8.04 9.03
C SER A 188 -20.40 -9.01 7.85
N LEU A 189 -19.81 -10.17 8.07
CA LEU A 189 -19.75 -11.25 7.11
C LEU A 189 -19.89 -12.58 7.82
N ASP A 190 -21.06 -13.20 7.70
CA ASP A 190 -21.27 -14.57 8.17
C ASP A 190 -20.59 -15.55 7.21
N LYS A 191 -19.30 -15.79 7.50
CA LYS A 191 -18.44 -16.75 6.81
C LYS A 191 -17.61 -17.45 7.87
N PRO A 192 -17.68 -18.78 7.98
CA PRO A 192 -16.84 -19.53 8.90
C PRO A 192 -15.35 -19.31 8.56
N VAL A 193 -14.54 -19.23 9.58
CA VAL A 193 -13.08 -19.27 9.48
C VAL A 193 -12.59 -20.66 9.89
N ALA A 194 -11.46 -21.07 9.33
CA ALA A 194 -10.84 -22.35 9.68
C ALA A 194 -10.31 -22.30 11.11
N GLU A 195 -10.04 -23.47 11.71
CA GLU A 195 -9.30 -23.57 12.95
C GLU A 195 -7.85 -23.08 12.74
N ALA A 196 -7.40 -22.19 13.63
CA ALA A 196 -6.09 -21.57 13.55
C ALA A 196 -5.02 -22.42 14.24
N GLN A 197 -3.83 -22.52 13.64
CA GLN A 197 -2.63 -23.07 14.29
C GLN A 197 -1.84 -21.98 15.02
N TRP A 198 -1.98 -20.73 14.61
CA TRP A 198 -1.45 -19.55 15.30
C TRP A 198 -2.45 -18.41 15.28
N SER A 199 -2.41 -17.58 16.30
CA SER A 199 -3.31 -16.44 16.46
C SER A 199 -2.62 -15.32 17.24
N GLN A 200 -2.70 -14.09 16.72
CA GLN A 200 -2.24 -12.90 17.41
C GLN A 200 -3.36 -11.87 17.47
N THR A 201 -3.60 -11.32 18.65
CA THR A 201 -4.61 -10.26 18.83
C THR A 201 -4.03 -8.92 18.50
N VAL A 202 -4.68 -8.20 17.59
CA VAL A 202 -4.37 -6.83 17.21
C VAL A 202 -5.41 -5.91 17.88
N LYS A 203 -4.91 -4.93 18.63
CA LYS A 203 -5.71 -3.83 19.19
C LYS A 203 -5.42 -2.58 18.39
N PRO A 204 -6.17 -2.31 17.32
CA PRO A 204 -5.91 -1.16 16.49
C PRO A 204 -6.17 0.13 17.29
N SER A 205 -5.45 1.18 16.97
CA SER A 205 -5.60 2.48 17.64
C SER A 205 -5.45 3.61 16.64
N PRO A 206 -6.02 4.79 16.92
CA PRO A 206 -5.78 5.97 16.08
C PRO A 206 -4.29 6.29 15.91
N LEU A 207 -3.46 6.03 16.94
CA LEU A 207 -2.01 6.22 16.86
C LEU A 207 -1.36 5.27 15.85
N LEU A 208 -1.73 3.99 15.84
CA LEU A 208 -1.23 3.02 14.87
C LEU A 208 -1.60 3.43 13.44
N LEU A 209 -2.86 3.83 13.20
CA LEU A 209 -3.33 4.24 11.90
C LEU A 209 -2.63 5.52 11.42
N PHE A 210 -2.47 6.50 12.31
CA PHE A 210 -1.74 7.73 12.01
C PHE A 210 -0.28 7.43 11.61
N ARG A 211 0.42 6.59 12.38
CA ARG A 211 1.81 6.21 12.08
C ARG A 211 1.91 5.46 10.76
N TYR A 212 0.98 4.53 10.49
CA TYR A 212 0.97 3.82 9.20
C TYR A 212 0.70 4.76 8.03
N SER A 213 -0.27 5.67 8.14
CA SER A 213 -0.50 6.72 7.15
C SER A 213 0.76 7.58 6.92
N ALA A 214 1.48 7.93 8.00
CA ALA A 214 2.69 8.75 7.92
C ALA A 214 3.85 8.03 7.22
N VAL A 215 4.14 6.77 7.56
CA VAL A 215 5.23 6.01 6.94
C VAL A 215 4.91 5.58 5.51
N THR A 216 3.65 5.44 5.15
CA THR A 216 3.20 5.11 3.77
C THR A 216 2.83 6.34 2.95
N PHE A 217 2.92 7.55 3.52
CA PHE A 217 2.46 8.80 2.91
C PHE A 217 1.01 8.72 2.41
N ASN A 218 0.18 7.96 3.12
CA ASN A 218 -1.22 7.73 2.76
C ASN A 218 -2.13 8.78 3.39
N GLY A 219 -2.66 9.68 2.55
CA GLY A 219 -3.54 10.76 2.97
C GLY A 219 -5.03 10.42 3.00
N HIS A 220 -5.43 9.15 2.79
CA HIS A 220 -6.85 8.78 2.76
C HIS A 220 -7.53 9.03 4.11
N ARG A 221 -8.53 9.91 4.10
CA ARG A 221 -9.18 10.46 5.31
C ARG A 221 -9.84 9.41 6.19
N ILE A 222 -10.28 8.29 5.64
CA ILE A 222 -10.95 7.24 6.44
C ILE A 222 -10.06 6.65 7.53
N HIS A 223 -8.75 6.88 7.49
CA HIS A 223 -7.80 6.34 8.46
C HIS A 223 -7.48 7.29 9.61
N TYR A 224 -7.82 8.59 9.51
CA TYR A 224 -7.46 9.59 10.52
C TYR A 224 -8.51 10.68 10.78
N ASP A 225 -9.45 10.89 9.86
CA ASP A 225 -10.50 11.91 9.98
C ASP A 225 -11.82 11.25 10.40
N HIS A 226 -12.03 11.11 11.71
CA HIS A 226 -13.19 10.42 12.24
C HIS A 226 -14.54 11.03 11.80
N PRO A 227 -14.75 12.38 11.82
CA PRO A 227 -15.99 12.97 11.31
C PRO A 227 -16.26 12.63 9.84
N TYR A 228 -15.26 12.68 8.98
CA TYR A 228 -15.38 12.31 7.57
C TYR A 228 -15.72 10.83 7.43
N THR A 229 -14.99 9.98 8.13
CA THR A 229 -15.16 8.52 8.06
C THR A 229 -16.55 8.07 8.46
N THR A 230 -17.10 8.70 9.51
CA THR A 230 -18.41 8.27 10.05
C THR A 230 -19.59 8.96 9.39
N ARG A 231 -19.48 10.26 9.05
CA ARG A 231 -20.62 11.04 8.53
C ARG A 231 -20.71 11.02 7.01
N GLU A 232 -19.55 11.02 6.32
CA GLU A 232 -19.52 11.09 4.85
C GLU A 232 -19.40 9.68 4.24
N GLU A 233 -18.53 8.82 4.79
CA GLU A 233 -18.27 7.47 4.26
C GLU A 233 -19.12 6.38 4.92
N GLY A 234 -19.79 6.67 6.07
CA GLY A 234 -20.72 5.77 6.74
C GLY A 234 -20.09 4.58 7.47
N TYR A 235 -18.79 4.62 7.78
CA TYR A 235 -18.15 3.62 8.63
C TYR A 235 -18.49 3.85 10.11
N LEU A 236 -18.32 2.80 10.93
CA LEU A 236 -18.58 2.91 12.38
C LEU A 236 -17.49 3.69 13.12
N ASP A 237 -16.26 3.66 12.61
CA ASP A 237 -15.08 4.31 13.21
C ASP A 237 -13.96 4.37 12.14
N LEU A 238 -12.77 4.89 12.51
CA LEU A 238 -11.60 4.91 11.64
C LEU A 238 -11.30 3.51 11.10
N VAL A 239 -11.07 3.43 9.80
CA VAL A 239 -10.82 2.16 9.10
C VAL A 239 -9.36 1.77 9.18
N VAL A 240 -9.07 0.52 9.54
CA VAL A 240 -7.71 -0.03 9.51
C VAL A 240 -7.28 -0.21 8.06
N HIS A 241 -6.06 0.18 7.72
CA HIS A 241 -5.53 0.06 6.36
C HIS A 241 -5.47 -1.40 5.91
N GLY A 242 -5.99 -1.69 4.74
CA GLY A 242 -5.90 -3.04 4.14
C GLY A 242 -4.46 -3.55 4.03
N PRO A 243 -3.50 -2.73 3.53
CA PRO A 243 -2.09 -3.11 3.51
C PRO A 243 -1.50 -3.40 4.90
N LEU A 244 -1.86 -2.65 5.93
CA LEU A 244 -1.43 -2.93 7.30
C LEU A 244 -1.94 -4.31 7.77
N ILE A 245 -3.22 -4.62 7.49
CA ILE A 245 -3.78 -5.92 7.86
C ILE A 245 -3.03 -7.04 7.15
N ALA A 246 -2.77 -6.93 5.85
CA ALA A 246 -2.00 -7.92 5.10
C ALA A 246 -0.58 -8.08 5.66
N THR A 247 0.08 -6.96 6.01
CA THR A 247 1.41 -6.98 6.65
C THR A 247 1.38 -7.74 7.97
N LEU A 248 0.39 -7.46 8.83
CA LEU A 248 0.25 -8.16 10.12
C LEU A 248 -0.05 -9.65 9.95
N MET A 249 -0.85 -10.05 8.96
CA MET A 249 -1.11 -11.47 8.66
C MET A 249 0.17 -12.21 8.24
N VAL A 250 0.96 -11.62 7.33
CA VAL A 250 2.22 -12.22 6.87
C VAL A 250 3.26 -12.23 8.00
N GLN A 251 3.30 -11.20 8.82
CA GLN A 251 4.19 -11.14 9.98
C GLN A 251 3.87 -12.23 11.01
N ALA A 252 2.59 -12.45 11.31
CA ALA A 252 2.16 -13.54 12.20
C ALA A 252 2.57 -14.92 11.65
N PHE A 253 2.55 -15.12 10.31
CA PHE A 253 3.07 -16.33 9.69
C PHE A 253 4.59 -16.46 9.92
N VAL A 254 5.37 -15.42 9.62
CA VAL A 254 6.84 -15.43 9.77
C VAL A 254 7.27 -15.68 11.21
N ASP A 255 6.59 -15.06 12.18
CA ASP A 255 6.87 -15.21 13.61
C ASP A 255 6.56 -16.63 14.10
N SER A 256 5.50 -17.24 13.58
CA SER A 256 5.07 -18.58 13.98
C SER A 256 5.82 -19.71 13.24
N ASN A 257 6.50 -19.38 12.15
CA ASN A 257 7.22 -20.33 11.30
C ASN A 257 8.60 -19.77 10.93
N PRO A 258 9.55 -19.64 11.86
CA PRO A 258 10.81 -18.94 11.65
C PRO A 258 11.72 -19.57 10.59
N ASP A 259 11.56 -20.86 10.30
CA ASP A 259 12.32 -21.60 9.29
C ASP A 259 11.74 -21.51 7.87
N LEU A 260 10.56 -20.88 7.74
CA LEU A 260 9.88 -20.73 6.47
C LEU A 260 9.99 -19.29 5.95
N ARG A 261 10.02 -19.14 4.63
CA ARG A 261 9.98 -17.83 3.98
C ARG A 261 8.82 -17.74 2.97
N PRO A 262 8.11 -16.61 2.90
CA PRO A 262 7.13 -16.34 1.86
C PRO A 262 7.75 -16.39 0.46
N VAL A 263 7.04 -17.04 -0.50
CA VAL A 263 7.37 -17.07 -1.92
C VAL A 263 6.33 -16.32 -2.73
N ARG A 264 5.05 -16.55 -2.40
CA ARG A 264 3.93 -15.88 -3.07
C ARG A 264 2.80 -15.63 -2.10
N LEU A 265 2.21 -14.45 -2.18
CA LEU A 265 1.03 -14.06 -1.42
C LEU A 265 -0.09 -13.67 -2.38
N SER A 266 -1.29 -14.21 -2.17
CA SER A 266 -2.52 -13.69 -2.77
C SER A 266 -3.46 -13.27 -1.64
N TYR A 267 -3.92 -12.02 -1.63
CA TYR A 267 -4.71 -11.47 -0.52
C TYR A 267 -5.90 -10.67 -1.03
N ARG A 268 -6.95 -10.60 -0.23
CA ARG A 268 -8.13 -9.77 -0.51
C ARG A 268 -8.82 -9.25 0.74
N GLY A 269 -9.37 -8.04 0.63
CA GLY A 269 -10.30 -7.48 1.60
C GLY A 269 -11.72 -8.01 1.38
N LEU A 270 -12.39 -8.38 2.44
CA LEU A 270 -13.77 -8.87 2.45
C LEU A 270 -14.73 -7.82 3.01
N ARG A 271 -14.31 -7.16 4.10
CA ARG A 271 -15.01 -6.05 4.75
C ARG A 271 -14.02 -5.19 5.54
N PRO A 272 -14.38 -3.94 5.87
CA PRO A 272 -13.53 -3.10 6.71
C PRO A 272 -13.42 -3.66 8.13
N LEU A 273 -12.22 -3.51 8.72
CA LEU A 273 -11.96 -3.59 10.15
C LEU A 273 -11.74 -2.17 10.66
N THR A 274 -12.28 -1.84 11.82
CA THR A 274 -12.26 -0.48 12.39
C THR A 274 -11.61 -0.46 13.77
N VAL A 275 -11.16 0.70 14.23
CA VAL A 275 -10.39 0.83 15.49
C VAL A 275 -11.20 0.56 16.74
N ASN A 276 -12.52 0.62 16.68
CA ASN A 276 -13.41 0.35 17.81
C ASN A 276 -13.48 -1.12 18.24
N LYS A 277 -12.93 -2.04 17.44
CA LYS A 277 -12.91 -3.47 17.72
C LYS A 277 -11.53 -4.07 17.50
N SER A 278 -11.07 -4.86 18.46
CA SER A 278 -9.90 -5.72 18.26
C SER A 278 -10.20 -6.79 17.20
N PHE A 279 -9.18 -7.26 16.52
CA PHE A 279 -9.27 -8.39 15.62
C PHE A 279 -8.09 -9.33 15.82
N ARG A 280 -8.20 -10.55 15.32
CA ARG A 280 -7.10 -11.52 15.33
C ARG A 280 -6.55 -11.66 13.91
N VAL A 281 -5.23 -11.72 13.80
CA VAL A 281 -4.53 -12.26 12.63
C VAL A 281 -4.16 -13.69 12.93
N GLU A 282 -4.63 -14.58 12.10
CA GLU A 282 -4.64 -16.01 12.32
C GLU A 282 -4.19 -16.74 11.06
N GLY A 283 -3.75 -17.97 11.21
CA GLY A 283 -3.44 -18.79 10.06
C GLY A 283 -3.21 -20.26 10.43
N ARG A 284 -3.04 -21.03 9.39
CA ARG A 284 -2.70 -22.46 9.45
C ARG A 284 -1.92 -22.88 8.22
N LEU A 285 -1.06 -23.86 8.39
CA LEU A 285 -0.52 -24.59 7.25
C LEU A 285 -1.66 -25.42 6.62
N ALA A 286 -1.72 -25.42 5.30
CA ALA A 286 -2.72 -26.17 4.55
C ALA A 286 -2.05 -27.39 3.90
N ASP A 287 -1.83 -27.32 2.59
CA ASP A 287 -1.09 -28.35 1.88
C ASP A 287 0.42 -28.06 1.93
N GLU A 288 1.23 -28.97 1.41
CA GLU A 288 2.68 -28.81 1.32
C GLU A 288 3.04 -27.49 0.60
N GLY A 289 3.80 -26.62 1.27
CA GLY A 289 4.22 -25.32 0.76
C GLY A 289 3.15 -24.24 0.77
N LYS A 290 1.97 -24.43 1.41
CA LYS A 290 0.89 -23.46 1.46
C LYS A 290 0.37 -23.18 2.88
N ALA A 291 -0.01 -21.94 3.12
CA ALA A 291 -0.69 -21.49 4.33
C ALA A 291 -1.92 -20.65 3.99
N LEU A 292 -2.95 -20.77 4.80
CA LEU A 292 -4.14 -19.91 4.79
C LEU A 292 -4.02 -18.90 5.92
N LEU A 293 -4.20 -17.63 5.62
CA LEU A 293 -4.13 -16.52 6.57
C LEU A 293 -5.44 -15.75 6.55
N TRP A 294 -5.87 -15.24 7.71
CA TRP A 294 -7.03 -14.37 7.78
C TRP A 294 -6.93 -13.37 8.93
N ALA A 295 -7.65 -12.28 8.79
CA ALA A 295 -7.87 -11.32 9.87
C ALA A 295 -9.37 -11.27 10.15
N ALA A 296 -9.78 -11.56 11.39
CA ALA A 296 -11.19 -11.70 11.78
C ALA A 296 -11.46 -11.11 13.16
N ASN A 297 -12.69 -10.68 13.37
CA ASN A 297 -13.24 -10.37 14.68
C ASN A 297 -14.63 -11.01 14.85
N GLU A 298 -15.38 -10.62 15.86
CA GLU A 298 -16.72 -11.15 16.13
C GLU A 298 -17.74 -10.96 14.99
N ASP A 299 -17.53 -9.96 14.11
CA ASP A 299 -18.38 -9.70 12.94
C ASP A 299 -17.96 -10.54 11.71
N GLY A 300 -17.03 -11.50 11.88
CA GLY A 300 -16.52 -12.39 10.85
C GLY A 300 -15.17 -11.96 10.24
N PRO A 301 -14.72 -12.61 9.15
CA PRO A 301 -13.47 -12.30 8.50
C PRO A 301 -13.52 -10.95 7.79
N GLY A 302 -12.47 -10.13 8.00
CA GLY A 302 -12.25 -8.87 7.31
C GLY A 302 -11.31 -9.00 6.12
N HIS A 303 -10.29 -9.85 6.23
CA HIS A 303 -9.30 -10.12 5.18
C HIS A 303 -8.94 -11.60 5.17
N GLU A 304 -8.53 -12.08 4.01
CA GLU A 304 -7.99 -13.43 3.85
C GLU A 304 -6.85 -13.43 2.84
N ALA A 305 -5.95 -14.42 2.98
CA ALA A 305 -4.85 -14.61 2.05
C ALA A 305 -4.46 -16.10 1.95
N GLU A 306 -3.94 -16.47 0.79
CA GLU A 306 -3.18 -17.69 0.57
C GLU A 306 -1.71 -17.31 0.41
N LEU A 307 -0.83 -18.00 1.13
CA LEU A 307 0.61 -17.80 1.13
C LEU A 307 1.29 -19.10 0.68
N GLU A 308 2.09 -19.03 -0.37
CA GLU A 308 3.05 -20.07 -0.72
C GLU A 308 4.37 -19.76 -0.03
N PHE A 309 5.02 -20.80 0.51
CA PHE A 309 6.26 -20.67 1.26
C PHE A 309 7.24 -21.79 0.91
N GLU A 310 8.51 -21.58 1.26
CA GLU A 310 9.56 -22.61 1.20
C GLU A 310 10.44 -22.51 2.46
N GLU A 311 11.27 -23.51 2.70
CA GLU A 311 12.26 -23.50 3.78
C GLU A 311 13.34 -22.44 3.51
N LYS A 312 13.77 -21.74 4.57
CA LYS A 312 14.94 -20.86 4.51
C LYS A 312 16.19 -21.71 4.27
N ARG A 313 16.96 -21.34 3.28
CA ARG A 313 18.25 -21.97 2.98
C ARG A 313 19.37 -21.37 3.82
#